data_a9310f512281c0e8c6dda8a98bab89d1
#
_entry.id   a9310f512281c0e8c6dda8a98bab89d1
#
_cell.length_a   1.000
_cell.length_b   1.000
_cell.length_c   1.000
_cell.angle_alpha   90.00
_cell.angle_beta   90.00
_cell.angle_gamma   90.00
#
_symmetry.space_group_name_H-M   'P 1'
#
loop_
_entity.id
_entity.type
_entity.pdbx_description
1 polymer ?
#
loop_
_entity_poly.entity_id
_entity_poly.type
_entity_poly.pdbx_seq_one_letter_code
_entity_poly.pdbx_strand_id
1 'polypeptide(L)'
;SKFSNILSIERSYRDPASQLMMAKSQYHLKLYQKANRSCKSILNNYPNSPYEHDALVLMGDIALQENNETKAFKHYLKARPQIEDLLFLNEIDQRIYNCIGMGVKEESLEGLLFKEKNQFNRAIINLSRAYRAWISGNDYDLEFIINEIDTFYLPGHFSSLFGSLKRMINEQNKKPVTIAVLLPLSGSEKNQGLSYLLG
;
A
#
# COMPACT_ATOMS: atom_id res chain seq x y z
N SER A 1 -32.22 -32.27 -16.92
CA SER A 1 -33.20 -32.50 -15.83
C SER A 1 -32.99 -31.45 -14.73
N LYS A 2 -34.06 -31.13 -13.97
CA LYS A 2 -33.99 -30.13 -12.87
C LYS A 2 -32.94 -30.52 -11.82
N PHE A 3 -32.73 -31.80 -11.56
CA PHE A 3 -31.75 -32.31 -10.61
C PHE A 3 -30.31 -32.10 -11.06
N SER A 4 -30.01 -32.20 -12.35
CA SER A 4 -28.63 -31.93 -12.86
C SER A 4 -28.27 -30.46 -12.74
N ASN A 5 -29.25 -29.55 -12.87
CA ASN A 5 -29.01 -28.11 -12.67
C ASN A 5 -28.79 -27.76 -11.18
N ILE A 6 -29.55 -28.39 -10.27
CA ILE A 6 -29.38 -28.21 -8.82
C ILE A 6 -27.97 -28.72 -8.38
N LEU A 7 -27.56 -29.90 -8.86
CA LEU A 7 -26.27 -30.46 -8.56
C LEU A 7 -25.11 -29.63 -9.15
N SER A 8 -25.32 -29.00 -10.32
CA SER A 8 -24.31 -28.11 -10.89
C SER A 8 -24.20 -26.79 -10.11
N ILE A 9 -25.31 -26.23 -9.62
CA ILE A 9 -25.35 -25.06 -8.76
C ILE A 9 -24.72 -25.37 -7.40
N GLU A 10 -25.07 -26.50 -6.78
CA GLU A 10 -24.46 -26.95 -5.53
C GLU A 10 -22.94 -27.18 -5.66
N ARG A 11 -22.48 -27.76 -6.77
CA ARG A 11 -21.05 -27.94 -7.02
C ARG A 11 -20.33 -26.60 -7.18
N SER A 12 -20.88 -25.66 -7.93
CA SER A 12 -20.27 -24.35 -8.13
C SER A 12 -20.13 -23.54 -6.83
N TYR A 13 -20.97 -23.77 -5.83
CA TYR A 13 -20.90 -23.15 -4.52
C TYR A 13 -20.04 -23.95 -3.53
N ARG A 14 -20.21 -25.28 -3.51
CA ARG A 14 -19.51 -26.18 -2.55
C ARG A 14 -18.04 -26.36 -2.90
N ASP A 15 -17.69 -26.47 -4.17
CA ASP A 15 -16.33 -26.73 -4.61
C ASP A 15 -15.36 -25.59 -4.27
N PRO A 16 -15.65 -24.30 -4.54
CA PRO A 16 -14.75 -23.22 -4.13
C PRO A 16 -14.65 -23.07 -2.62
N ALA A 17 -15.75 -23.29 -1.86
CA ALA A 17 -15.72 -23.29 -0.39
C ALA A 17 -14.82 -24.41 0.15
N SER A 18 -14.96 -25.63 -0.37
CA SER A 18 -14.11 -26.76 0.02
C SER A 18 -12.65 -26.55 -0.31
N GLN A 19 -12.36 -25.97 -1.48
CA GLN A 19 -11.00 -25.61 -1.90
C GLN A 19 -10.40 -24.52 -1.00
N LEU A 20 -11.21 -23.52 -0.60
CA LEU A 20 -10.75 -22.48 0.33
C LEU A 20 -10.42 -23.08 1.71
N MET A 21 -11.29 -23.95 2.25
CA MET A 21 -11.04 -24.65 3.53
C MET A 21 -9.77 -25.50 3.45
N MET A 22 -9.55 -26.19 2.33
CA MET A 22 -8.31 -26.92 2.08
C MET A 22 -7.09 -25.98 2.02
N ALA A 23 -7.20 -24.85 1.33
CA ALA A 23 -6.13 -23.86 1.25
C ALA A 23 -5.79 -23.28 2.65
N LYS A 24 -6.81 -22.93 3.45
CA LYS A 24 -6.64 -22.46 4.83
C LYS A 24 -5.95 -23.52 5.69
N SER A 25 -6.35 -24.80 5.58
CA SER A 25 -5.71 -25.90 6.30
C SER A 25 -4.24 -26.10 5.88
N GLN A 26 -3.96 -26.04 4.59
CA GLN A 26 -2.59 -26.12 4.05
C GLN A 26 -1.72 -24.95 4.55
N TYR A 27 -2.27 -23.74 4.63
CA TYR A 27 -1.58 -22.58 5.18
C TYR A 27 -1.19 -22.79 6.65
N HIS A 28 -2.12 -23.24 7.49
CA HIS A 28 -1.86 -23.54 8.90
C HIS A 28 -0.81 -24.64 9.10
N LEU A 29 -0.75 -25.60 8.17
CA LEU A 29 0.30 -26.63 8.13
C LEU A 29 1.61 -26.11 7.53
N LYS A 30 1.73 -24.80 7.23
CA LYS A 30 2.89 -24.16 6.59
C LYS A 30 3.21 -24.70 5.19
N LEU A 31 2.27 -25.38 4.55
CA LEU A 31 2.38 -25.88 3.18
C LEU A 31 2.04 -24.78 2.17
N TYR A 32 2.76 -23.64 2.23
CA TYR A 32 2.44 -22.40 1.53
C TYR A 32 2.27 -22.56 0.02
N GLN A 33 3.14 -23.34 -0.63
CA GLN A 33 3.05 -23.60 -2.07
C GLN A 33 1.78 -24.37 -2.46
N LYS A 34 1.33 -25.31 -1.61
CA LYS A 34 0.07 -26.05 -1.83
C LYS A 34 -1.11 -25.12 -1.63
N ALA A 35 -1.13 -24.35 -0.54
CA ALA A 35 -2.16 -23.37 -0.25
C ALA A 35 -2.31 -22.36 -1.41
N ASN A 36 -1.20 -21.82 -1.91
CA ASN A 36 -1.20 -20.89 -3.05
C ASN A 36 -1.78 -21.52 -4.33
N ARG A 37 -1.47 -22.80 -4.61
CA ARG A 37 -2.06 -23.53 -5.75
C ARG A 37 -3.57 -23.70 -5.59
N SER A 38 -4.03 -24.03 -4.38
CA SER A 38 -5.47 -24.17 -4.08
C SER A 38 -6.20 -22.82 -4.24
N CYS A 39 -5.63 -21.71 -3.77
CA CYS A 39 -6.20 -20.37 -4.00
C CYS A 39 -6.25 -20.02 -5.49
N LYS A 40 -5.17 -20.26 -6.24
CA LYS A 40 -5.16 -20.03 -7.70
C LYS A 40 -6.20 -20.87 -8.42
N SER A 41 -6.44 -22.09 -7.98
CA SER A 41 -7.50 -22.94 -8.53
C SER A 41 -8.89 -22.33 -8.34
N ILE A 42 -9.16 -21.69 -7.17
CA ILE A 42 -10.40 -20.97 -6.94
C ILE A 42 -10.55 -19.82 -7.95
N LEU A 43 -9.53 -18.98 -8.07
CA LEU A 43 -9.57 -17.80 -8.95
C LEU A 43 -9.74 -18.18 -10.44
N ASN A 44 -9.15 -19.30 -10.88
CA ASN A 44 -9.18 -19.71 -12.27
C ASN A 44 -10.44 -20.50 -12.65
N ASN A 45 -10.89 -21.38 -11.75
CA ASN A 45 -11.98 -22.30 -12.07
C ASN A 45 -13.35 -21.78 -11.64
N TYR A 46 -13.39 -20.82 -10.71
CA TYR A 46 -14.62 -20.27 -10.16
C TYR A 46 -14.57 -18.72 -10.13
N PRO A 47 -14.41 -18.07 -11.30
CA PRO A 47 -14.42 -16.61 -11.38
C PRO A 47 -15.76 -16.07 -10.88
N ASN A 48 -15.72 -14.94 -10.19
CA ASN A 48 -16.85 -14.31 -9.51
C ASN A 48 -17.45 -15.16 -8.36
N SER A 49 -16.72 -16.12 -7.85
CA SER A 49 -17.11 -16.84 -6.64
C SER A 49 -17.13 -15.88 -5.43
N PRO A 50 -18.08 -16.02 -4.48
CA PRO A 50 -18.08 -15.24 -3.24
C PRO A 50 -16.83 -15.47 -2.39
N TYR A 51 -16.01 -16.47 -2.71
CA TYR A 51 -14.74 -16.80 -2.03
C TYR A 51 -13.51 -16.25 -2.73
N GLU A 52 -13.68 -15.46 -3.80
CA GLU A 52 -12.54 -14.89 -4.54
C GLU A 52 -11.69 -13.97 -3.67
N HIS A 53 -12.34 -13.06 -2.92
CA HIS A 53 -11.63 -12.16 -2.03
C HIS A 53 -10.91 -12.88 -0.89
N ASP A 54 -11.51 -13.93 -0.30
CA ASP A 54 -10.86 -14.77 0.71
C ASP A 54 -9.61 -15.46 0.17
N ALA A 55 -9.68 -16.00 -1.06
CA ALA A 55 -8.54 -16.63 -1.71
C ALA A 55 -7.42 -15.63 -1.96
N LEU A 56 -7.75 -14.40 -2.40
CA LEU A 56 -6.79 -13.32 -2.58
C LEU A 56 -6.15 -12.90 -1.25
N VAL A 57 -6.94 -12.75 -0.19
CA VAL A 57 -6.43 -12.43 1.15
C VAL A 57 -5.45 -13.50 1.62
N LEU A 58 -5.81 -14.78 1.51
CA LEU A 58 -4.92 -15.87 1.88
C LEU A 58 -3.63 -15.90 1.05
N MET A 59 -3.70 -15.56 -0.24
CA MET A 59 -2.49 -15.40 -1.07
C MET A 59 -1.61 -14.23 -0.61
N GLY A 60 -2.21 -13.16 -0.10
CA GLY A 60 -1.49 -12.08 0.56
C GLY A 60 -0.78 -12.54 1.83
N ASP A 61 -1.48 -13.28 2.70
CA ASP A 61 -0.91 -13.85 3.92
C ASP A 61 0.26 -14.80 3.61
N ILE A 62 0.12 -15.65 2.58
CA ILE A 62 1.19 -16.53 2.11
C ILE A 62 2.39 -15.71 1.64
N ALA A 63 2.16 -14.63 0.89
CA ALA A 63 3.24 -13.77 0.40
C ALA A 63 4.01 -13.11 1.53
N LEU A 64 3.35 -12.72 2.64
CA LEU A 64 4.03 -12.22 3.85
C LEU A 64 4.90 -13.30 4.51
N GLN A 65 4.44 -14.56 4.57
CA GLN A 65 5.26 -15.66 5.08
C GLN A 65 6.49 -15.95 4.21
N GLU A 66 6.43 -15.55 2.93
CA GLU A 66 7.54 -15.62 1.97
C GLU A 66 8.41 -14.34 1.97
N ASN A 67 8.20 -13.40 2.89
CA ASN A 67 8.84 -12.08 2.97
C ASN A 67 8.70 -11.29 1.66
N ASN A 68 7.52 -11.29 1.08
CA ASN A 68 7.20 -10.58 -0.15
C ASN A 68 6.03 -9.61 0.05
N GLU A 69 6.32 -8.50 0.71
CA GLU A 69 5.38 -7.46 1.09
C GLU A 69 4.71 -6.84 -0.13
N THR A 70 5.48 -6.65 -1.20
CA THR A 70 4.97 -6.11 -2.46
C THR A 70 3.89 -7.01 -3.09
N LYS A 71 4.09 -8.32 -3.05
CA LYS A 71 3.11 -9.30 -3.55
C LYS A 71 1.89 -9.37 -2.64
N ALA A 72 2.10 -9.31 -1.32
CA ALA A 72 1.02 -9.26 -0.34
C ALA A 72 0.14 -8.02 -0.54
N PHE A 73 0.75 -6.85 -0.64
CA PHE A 73 0.08 -5.59 -0.93
C PHE A 73 -0.80 -5.67 -2.18
N LYS A 74 -0.27 -6.23 -3.29
CA LYS A 74 -1.03 -6.43 -4.53
C LYS A 74 -2.27 -7.31 -4.34
N HIS A 75 -2.14 -8.40 -3.59
CA HIS A 75 -3.24 -9.32 -3.34
C HIS A 75 -4.33 -8.68 -2.46
N TYR A 76 -3.94 -7.97 -1.40
CA TYR A 76 -4.90 -7.28 -0.53
C TYR A 76 -5.63 -6.16 -1.26
N LEU A 77 -4.91 -5.33 -2.05
CA LEU A 77 -5.55 -4.30 -2.88
C LEU A 77 -6.55 -4.89 -3.87
N LYS A 78 -6.25 -6.06 -4.46
CA LYS A 78 -7.16 -6.74 -5.38
C LYS A 78 -8.41 -7.30 -4.66
N ALA A 79 -8.25 -7.80 -3.43
CA ALA A 79 -9.36 -8.31 -2.62
C ALA A 79 -10.28 -7.19 -2.13
N ARG A 80 -9.71 -6.06 -1.74
CA ARG A 80 -10.36 -4.94 -1.04
C ARG A 80 -11.70 -4.50 -1.64
N PRO A 81 -11.82 -4.23 -2.96
CA PRO A 81 -13.08 -3.76 -3.56
C PRO A 81 -14.22 -4.79 -3.56
N GLN A 82 -13.92 -6.05 -3.24
CA GLN A 82 -14.90 -7.15 -3.23
C GLN A 82 -15.44 -7.41 -1.81
N ILE A 83 -14.94 -6.70 -0.79
CA ILE A 83 -15.28 -6.92 0.61
C ILE A 83 -16.36 -5.93 1.02
N GLU A 84 -17.52 -6.46 1.38
CA GLU A 84 -18.67 -5.67 1.84
C GLU A 84 -18.72 -5.55 3.38
N ASP A 85 -18.19 -6.54 4.09
CA ASP A 85 -18.12 -6.51 5.55
C ASP A 85 -17.11 -5.48 6.03
N LEU A 86 -17.56 -4.45 6.76
CA LEU A 86 -16.75 -3.34 7.22
C LEU A 86 -15.67 -3.76 8.24
N LEU A 87 -15.94 -4.77 9.07
CA LEU A 87 -14.94 -5.25 10.03
C LEU A 87 -13.82 -5.96 9.30
N PHE A 88 -14.16 -6.83 8.37
CA PHE A 88 -13.18 -7.51 7.54
C PHE A 88 -12.42 -6.54 6.63
N LEU A 89 -13.10 -5.53 6.07
CA LEU A 89 -12.45 -4.48 5.29
C LEU A 89 -11.40 -3.72 6.13
N ASN A 90 -11.70 -3.38 7.38
CA ASN A 90 -10.76 -2.75 8.29
C ASN A 90 -9.54 -3.64 8.59
N GLU A 91 -9.75 -4.95 8.73
CA GLU A 91 -8.63 -5.90 8.87
C GLU A 91 -7.71 -5.91 7.65
N ILE A 92 -8.29 -5.86 6.45
CA ILE A 92 -7.51 -5.79 5.21
C ILE A 92 -6.78 -4.46 5.08
N ASP A 93 -7.42 -3.35 5.41
CA ASP A 93 -6.78 -2.03 5.43
C ASP A 93 -5.59 -2.01 6.42
N GLN A 94 -5.71 -2.66 7.59
CA GLN A 94 -4.58 -2.83 8.52
C GLN A 94 -3.44 -3.66 7.91
N ARG A 95 -3.75 -4.74 7.19
CA ARG A 95 -2.72 -5.56 6.51
C ARG A 95 -2.02 -4.78 5.41
N ILE A 96 -2.76 -3.99 4.63
CA ILE A 96 -2.22 -3.08 3.61
C ILE A 96 -1.30 -2.05 4.28
N TYR A 97 -1.75 -1.43 5.37
CA TYR A 97 -0.96 -0.46 6.15
C TYR A 97 0.37 -1.07 6.63
N ASN A 98 0.33 -2.28 7.16
CA ASN A 98 1.53 -2.99 7.59
C ASN A 98 2.50 -3.24 6.42
N CYS A 99 1.98 -3.63 5.23
CA CYS A 99 2.82 -3.79 4.04
C CYS A 99 3.53 -2.47 3.65
N ILE A 100 2.85 -1.33 3.77
CA ILE A 100 3.46 -0.01 3.50
C ILE A 100 4.66 0.21 4.43
N GLY A 101 4.49 -0.03 5.72
CA GLY A 101 5.54 0.11 6.73
C GLY A 101 6.72 -0.86 6.53
N MET A 102 6.46 -2.09 6.09
CA MET A 102 7.46 -3.12 5.84
C MET A 102 8.29 -2.88 4.56
N GLY A 103 7.77 -2.17 3.59
CA GLY A 103 8.53 -1.74 2.42
C GLY A 103 8.07 -2.30 1.07
N VAL A 104 6.96 -1.81 0.56
CA VAL A 104 6.54 -2.08 -0.82
C VAL A 104 7.54 -1.46 -1.80
N LYS A 105 7.95 -2.20 -2.83
CA LYS A 105 8.93 -1.72 -3.82
C LYS A 105 8.36 -0.60 -4.69
N GLU A 106 9.12 0.47 -4.85
CA GLU A 106 8.71 1.69 -5.56
C GLU A 106 8.33 1.43 -7.02
N GLU A 107 9.17 0.69 -7.76
CA GLU A 107 8.92 0.36 -9.18
C GLU A 107 7.60 -0.41 -9.36
N SER A 108 7.17 -1.12 -8.31
CA SER A 108 5.89 -1.84 -8.32
C SER A 108 4.70 -0.91 -8.10
N LEU A 109 4.86 0.16 -7.32
CA LEU A 109 3.79 1.11 -7.02
C LEU A 109 3.37 1.90 -8.25
N GLU A 110 4.31 2.35 -9.08
CA GLU A 110 4.01 3.05 -10.33
C GLU A 110 3.25 2.16 -11.32
N GLY A 111 3.73 0.93 -11.51
CA GLY A 111 3.05 -0.04 -12.36
C GLY A 111 1.66 -0.45 -11.87
N LEU A 112 1.43 -0.42 -10.55
CA LEU A 112 0.11 -0.63 -9.95
C LEU A 112 -0.80 0.57 -10.19
N LEU A 113 -0.33 1.79 -9.93
CA LEU A 113 -1.10 3.01 -10.10
C LEU A 113 -1.59 3.19 -11.54
N PHE A 114 -0.75 2.86 -12.51
CA PHE A 114 -1.10 2.94 -13.93
C PHE A 114 -2.27 2.04 -14.31
N LYS A 115 -2.37 0.86 -13.69
CA LYS A 115 -3.40 -0.15 -13.99
C LYS A 115 -4.64 -0.05 -13.10
N GLU A 116 -4.53 0.63 -11.96
CA GLU A 116 -5.60 0.68 -10.97
C GLU A 116 -6.69 1.68 -11.39
N LYS A 117 -7.94 1.23 -11.35
CA LYS A 117 -9.12 2.04 -11.69
C LYS A 117 -9.93 2.43 -10.46
N ASN A 118 -9.85 1.66 -9.38
CA ASN A 118 -10.55 1.95 -8.14
C ASN A 118 -9.91 3.14 -7.43
N GLN A 119 -10.67 4.22 -7.19
CA GLN A 119 -10.16 5.47 -6.63
C GLN A 119 -9.62 5.30 -5.19
N PHE A 120 -10.26 4.46 -4.37
CA PHE A 120 -9.76 4.17 -3.02
C PHE A 120 -8.40 3.47 -3.06
N ASN A 121 -8.24 2.47 -3.93
CA ASN A 121 -6.97 1.80 -4.12
C ASN A 121 -5.90 2.77 -4.66
N ARG A 122 -6.26 3.67 -5.58
CA ARG A 122 -5.35 4.70 -6.10
C ARG A 122 -4.84 5.61 -5.00
N ALA A 123 -5.74 6.07 -4.10
CA ALA A 123 -5.35 6.89 -2.96
C ALA A 123 -4.37 6.16 -2.02
N ILE A 124 -4.61 4.87 -1.75
CA ILE A 124 -3.72 4.02 -0.94
C ILE A 124 -2.35 3.83 -1.64
N ILE A 125 -2.33 3.59 -2.95
CA ILE A 125 -1.07 3.44 -3.72
C ILE A 125 -0.28 4.75 -3.69
N ASN A 126 -0.93 5.90 -3.91
CA ASN A 126 -0.26 7.21 -3.82
C ASN A 126 0.27 7.48 -2.42
N LEU A 127 -0.48 7.14 -1.37
CA LEU A 127 0.03 7.26 0.00
C LEU A 127 1.26 6.37 0.23
N SER A 128 1.27 5.17 -0.34
CA SER A 128 2.43 4.28 -0.27
C SER A 128 3.65 4.85 -1.00
N ARG A 129 3.44 5.51 -2.15
CA ARG A 129 4.50 6.24 -2.88
C ARG A 129 5.03 7.43 -2.06
N ALA A 130 4.13 8.22 -1.48
CA ALA A 130 4.51 9.32 -0.60
C ALA A 130 5.35 8.85 0.60
N TYR A 131 4.95 7.73 1.23
CA TYR A 131 5.71 7.13 2.32
C TYR A 131 7.11 6.67 1.86
N ARG A 132 7.25 6.11 0.65
CA ARG A 132 8.55 5.74 0.08
C ARG A 132 9.41 6.96 -0.22
N ALA A 133 8.85 8.02 -0.81
CA ALA A 133 9.54 9.28 -1.06
C ALA A 133 10.08 9.87 0.25
N TRP A 134 9.27 9.86 1.31
CA TRP A 134 9.72 10.29 2.63
C TRP A 134 10.90 9.49 3.17
N ILE A 135 10.84 8.15 3.13
CA ILE A 135 11.92 7.29 3.61
C ILE A 135 13.20 7.48 2.79
N SER A 136 13.09 7.73 1.50
CA SER A 136 14.24 7.98 0.63
C SER A 136 14.81 9.41 0.73
N GLY A 137 14.15 10.30 1.49
CA GLY A 137 14.54 11.70 1.62
C GLY A 137 14.26 12.54 0.38
N ASN A 138 13.35 12.10 -0.49
CA ASN A 138 12.93 12.83 -1.68
C ASN A 138 11.74 13.74 -1.34
N ASP A 139 12.04 14.88 -0.76
CA ASP A 139 11.05 15.84 -0.28
C ASP A 139 10.18 16.44 -1.41
N TYR A 140 10.77 16.61 -2.59
CA TYR A 140 10.05 17.13 -3.76
C TYR A 140 8.94 16.18 -4.22
N ASP A 141 9.27 14.90 -4.40
CA ASP A 141 8.28 13.90 -4.79
C ASP A 141 7.24 13.69 -3.68
N LEU A 142 7.66 13.74 -2.40
CA LEU A 142 6.75 13.65 -1.27
C LEU A 142 5.68 14.74 -1.33
N GLU A 143 6.08 16.00 -1.48
CA GLU A 143 5.15 17.14 -1.53
C GLU A 143 4.22 17.02 -2.74
N PHE A 144 4.77 16.71 -3.91
CA PHE A 144 4.00 16.52 -5.13
C PHE A 144 2.94 15.42 -4.98
N ILE A 145 3.33 14.23 -4.50
CA ILE A 145 2.42 13.08 -4.38
C ILE A 145 1.35 13.33 -3.31
N ILE A 146 1.70 13.93 -2.17
CA ILE A 146 0.73 14.23 -1.09
C ILE A 146 -0.36 15.18 -1.58
N ASN A 147 -0.02 16.15 -2.42
CA ASN A 147 -0.98 17.11 -2.98
C ASN A 147 -1.89 16.48 -4.05
N GLU A 148 -1.47 15.38 -4.68
CA GLU A 148 -2.31 14.64 -5.63
C GLU A 148 -3.32 13.68 -4.96
N ILE A 149 -3.18 13.41 -3.65
CA ILE A 149 -4.10 12.50 -2.95
C ILE A 149 -5.43 13.19 -2.68
N ASP A 150 -6.49 12.72 -3.36
CA ASP A 150 -7.86 13.09 -2.99
C ASP A 150 -8.27 12.40 -1.69
N THR A 151 -8.36 13.18 -0.63
CA THR A 151 -8.69 12.68 0.72
C THR A 151 -10.11 12.12 0.83
N PHE A 152 -11.00 12.44 -0.12
CA PHE A 152 -12.33 11.84 -0.18
C PHE A 152 -12.26 10.31 -0.41
N TYR A 153 -11.29 9.87 -1.21
CA TYR A 153 -11.08 8.45 -1.49
C TYR A 153 -10.06 7.79 -0.56
N LEU A 154 -9.48 8.52 0.38
CA LEU A 154 -8.55 7.93 1.33
C LEU A 154 -9.31 7.30 2.49
N PRO A 155 -9.24 5.95 2.68
CA PRO A 155 -9.95 5.32 3.81
C PRO A 155 -9.44 5.83 5.14
N GLY A 156 -10.35 5.97 6.12
CA GLY A 156 -10.04 6.55 7.43
C GLY A 156 -8.86 5.90 8.16
N HIS A 157 -8.64 4.62 7.91
CA HIS A 157 -7.51 3.86 8.46
C HIS A 157 -6.14 4.46 8.11
N PHE A 158 -6.02 5.13 6.96
CA PHE A 158 -4.77 5.72 6.46
C PHE A 158 -4.61 7.21 6.80
N SER A 159 -5.61 7.83 7.40
CA SER A 159 -5.65 9.28 7.66
C SER A 159 -4.51 9.75 8.59
N SER A 160 -4.11 8.92 9.56
CA SER A 160 -3.02 9.27 10.48
C SER A 160 -1.66 9.33 9.78
N LEU A 161 -1.39 8.38 8.89
CA LEU A 161 -0.16 8.36 8.08
C LEU A 161 -0.12 9.57 7.14
N PHE A 162 -1.22 9.82 6.42
CA PHE A 162 -1.34 10.98 5.54
C PHE A 162 -1.11 12.29 6.29
N GLY A 163 -1.77 12.46 7.45
CA GLY A 163 -1.62 13.65 8.30
C GLY A 163 -0.19 13.83 8.84
N SER A 164 0.52 12.74 9.13
CA SER A 164 1.91 12.77 9.56
C SER A 164 2.84 13.23 8.45
N LEU A 165 2.71 12.66 7.25
CA LEU A 165 3.52 13.05 6.08
C LEU A 165 3.26 14.52 5.71
N LYS A 166 2.01 14.97 5.74
CA LYS A 166 1.65 16.37 5.46
C LYS A 166 2.24 17.34 6.49
N ARG A 167 2.29 16.96 7.76
CA ARG A 167 2.95 17.78 8.81
C ARG A 167 4.45 17.90 8.57
N MET A 168 5.11 16.81 8.21
CA MET A 168 6.56 16.82 7.92
C MET A 168 6.92 17.79 6.80
N ILE A 169 6.15 17.83 5.71
CA ILE A 169 6.31 18.81 4.63
C ILE A 169 6.18 20.24 5.17
N ASN A 170 5.14 20.51 5.96
CA ASN A 170 4.90 21.83 6.52
C ASN A 170 6.00 22.27 7.52
N GLU A 171 6.59 21.35 8.25
CA GLU A 171 7.69 21.64 9.17
C GLU A 171 9.00 21.90 8.44
N GLN A 172 9.28 21.16 7.36
CA GLN A 172 10.43 21.40 6.49
C GLN A 172 10.39 22.76 5.82
N ASN A 173 9.20 23.16 5.33
CA ASN A 173 8.99 24.46 4.70
C ASN A 173 9.11 25.64 5.70
N LYS A 174 9.09 25.36 7.02
CA LYS A 174 9.29 26.37 8.09
C LYS A 174 10.72 26.44 8.59
N LYS A 175 11.63 25.58 8.16
CA LYS A 175 13.04 25.67 8.58
C LYS A 175 13.65 26.94 7.99
N PRO A 176 14.25 27.81 8.84
CA PRO A 176 14.92 29.00 8.34
C PRO A 176 16.08 28.58 7.43
N VAL A 177 16.15 29.19 6.28
CA VAL A 177 17.30 29.02 5.39
C VAL A 177 18.49 29.70 6.06
N THR A 178 19.49 28.93 6.49
CA THR A 178 20.71 29.48 7.02
C THR A 178 21.62 29.85 5.87
N ILE A 179 21.80 31.15 5.64
CA ILE A 179 22.78 31.67 4.67
C ILE A 179 24.08 31.94 5.43
N ALA A 180 25.14 31.19 5.08
CA ALA A 180 26.45 31.47 5.56
C ALA A 180 27.09 32.55 4.66
N VAL A 181 27.41 33.70 5.24
CA VAL A 181 28.11 34.76 4.56
C VAL A 181 29.57 34.78 5.06
N LEU A 182 30.49 34.51 4.18
CA LEU A 182 31.96 34.62 4.47
C LEU A 182 32.40 36.03 4.19
N LEU A 183 32.68 36.76 5.26
CA LEU A 183 33.23 38.12 5.18
C LEU A 183 34.68 38.14 5.60
N PRO A 184 35.54 38.90 4.93
CA PRO A 184 36.95 39.08 5.34
C PRO A 184 37.02 39.97 6.59
N LEU A 185 37.11 39.32 7.77
CA LEU A 185 37.20 40.00 9.06
C LEU A 185 38.66 40.22 9.51
N SER A 186 39.63 39.80 8.69
CA SER A 186 41.07 39.98 8.92
C SER A 186 41.79 40.21 7.59
N GLY A 187 43.04 40.70 7.62
CA GLY A 187 43.81 41.00 6.41
C GLY A 187 43.46 42.35 5.78
N SER A 188 43.88 42.57 4.54
CA SER A 188 43.75 43.85 3.81
C SER A 188 42.27 44.26 3.57
N GLU A 189 41.37 43.28 3.45
CA GLU A 189 39.94 43.53 3.14
C GLU A 189 39.04 43.60 4.39
N LYS A 190 39.62 43.60 5.60
CA LYS A 190 38.89 43.62 6.88
C LYS A 190 37.86 44.74 6.97
N ASN A 191 38.22 45.96 6.51
CA ASN A 191 37.34 47.12 6.58
C ASN A 191 36.06 46.94 5.71
N GLN A 192 36.22 46.29 4.55
CA GLN A 192 35.06 45.94 3.69
C GLN A 192 34.18 44.92 4.36
N GLY A 193 34.78 43.85 4.93
CA GLY A 193 34.03 42.83 5.64
C GLY A 193 33.24 43.38 6.85
N LEU A 194 33.86 44.29 7.62
CA LEU A 194 33.18 44.94 8.75
C LEU A 194 32.10 45.90 8.31
N SER A 195 32.23 46.59 7.18
CA SER A 195 31.16 47.48 6.68
C SER A 195 29.89 46.71 6.27
N TYR A 196 30.04 45.50 5.76
CA TYR A 196 28.87 44.62 5.46
C TYR A 196 28.22 44.03 6.71
N LEU A 197 28.92 43.91 7.82
CA LEU A 197 28.38 43.45 9.11
C LEU A 197 27.61 44.54 9.86
N LEU A 198 27.96 45.81 9.67
CA LEU A 198 27.44 46.94 10.39
C LEU A 198 26.42 47.77 9.60
N GLY A 199 26.29 47.53 8.30
CA GLY A 199 25.35 48.22 7.38
C GLY A 199 24.05 47.56 7.29
#